data_1e5751853f153764141a29449e88b704
#
_entry.id   1e5751853f153764141a29449e88b704
#
_cell.length_a   1.000
_cell.length_b   1.000
_cell.length_c   1.000
_cell.angle_alpha   90.00
_cell.angle_beta   90.00
_cell.angle_gamma   90.00
#
_symmetry.space_group_name_H-M   'P 1'
#
loop_
_entity.id
_entity.type
_entity.pdbx_description
1 polymer ?
#
loop_
_entity_poly.entity_id
_entity_poly.type
_entity_poly.pdbx_seq_one_letter_code
_entity_poly.pdbx_strand_id
1 'polypeptide(L)'
;VRQENDDLDIEIEKKKAEYAGVEYEVESIDEESDEETEQPFDADKIRVDQQMLSVKYMLELMEQNLIELNPGYQRRRVWKDNKRKSLLIESLMLRIPIPAFYFYENEDGQYQVIDGQQRLTTIKEFVSGEFRLTGLEYLGNDYNKKNFNDLDTKYIQRIYRTQIAV
;
A
#
# COMPACT_ATOMS: atom_id res chain seq x y z
N VAL A 1 -22.74 -3.23 27.97
CA VAL A 1 -22.07 -1.90 28.07
C VAL A 1 -20.57 -1.99 27.77
N ARG A 2 -19.83 -3.01 28.20
CA ARG A 2 -18.39 -3.15 27.88
C ARG A 2 -18.15 -3.66 26.45
N GLN A 3 -18.92 -4.62 25.98
CA GLN A 3 -18.83 -5.17 24.62
C GLN A 3 -19.21 -4.15 23.53
N GLU A 4 -20.20 -3.29 23.79
CA GLU A 4 -20.62 -2.25 22.83
C GLU A 4 -19.56 -1.16 22.61
N ASN A 5 -18.73 -0.86 23.62
CA ASN A 5 -17.64 0.09 23.46
C ASN A 5 -16.45 -0.51 22.69
N ASP A 6 -16.15 -1.80 22.90
CA ASP A 6 -15.07 -2.48 22.19
C ASP A 6 -15.39 -2.62 20.70
N ASP A 7 -16.66 -2.87 20.33
CA ASP A 7 -17.11 -2.95 18.93
C ASP A 7 -17.06 -1.56 18.24
N LEU A 8 -17.33 -0.49 18.96
CA LEU A 8 -17.29 0.87 18.44
C LEU A 8 -15.85 1.33 18.17
N ASP A 9 -14.93 1.01 19.09
CA ASP A 9 -13.51 1.35 18.94
C ASP A 9 -12.88 0.60 17.76
N ILE A 10 -13.23 -0.66 17.56
CA ILE A 10 -12.81 -1.46 16.40
C ILE A 10 -13.35 -0.86 15.08
N GLU A 11 -14.60 -0.38 15.05
CA GLU A 11 -15.19 0.23 13.86
C GLU A 11 -14.52 1.57 13.53
N ILE A 12 -14.15 2.36 14.54
CA ILE A 12 -13.42 3.62 14.36
C ILE A 12 -12.01 3.37 13.83
N GLU A 13 -11.32 2.38 14.37
CA GLU A 13 -9.98 2.00 13.90
C GLU A 13 -10.00 1.43 12.48
N LYS A 14 -11.00 0.61 12.15
CA LYS A 14 -11.22 0.14 10.78
C LYS A 14 -11.42 1.29 9.79
N LYS A 15 -12.24 2.28 10.14
CA LYS A 15 -12.45 3.47 9.29
C LYS A 15 -11.19 4.30 9.13
N LYS A 16 -10.39 4.47 10.21
CA LYS A 16 -9.10 5.17 10.14
C LYS A 16 -8.09 4.43 9.24
N ALA A 17 -8.02 3.09 9.38
CA ALA A 17 -7.16 2.26 8.56
C ALA A 17 -7.58 2.26 7.08
N GLU A 18 -8.87 2.23 6.80
CA GLU A 18 -9.42 2.33 5.44
C GLU A 18 -9.07 3.66 4.78
N TYR A 19 -9.11 4.75 5.54
CA TYR A 19 -8.73 6.10 5.08
C TYR A 19 -7.22 6.23 4.81
N ALA A 20 -6.40 5.55 5.62
CA ALA A 20 -4.94 5.55 5.46
C ALA A 20 -4.45 4.54 4.42
N GLY A 21 -5.34 3.71 3.83
CA GLY A 21 -4.95 2.64 2.90
C GLY A 21 -4.25 1.47 3.58
N VAL A 22 -4.40 1.32 4.90
CA VAL A 22 -3.90 0.17 5.66
C VAL A 22 -4.90 -0.97 5.56
N GLU A 23 -4.44 -2.16 5.23
CA GLU A 23 -5.27 -3.36 5.26
C GLU A 23 -5.46 -3.80 6.70
N TYR A 24 -6.71 -3.86 7.15
CA TYR A 24 -7.05 -4.40 8.45
C TYR A 24 -7.43 -5.87 8.26
N GLU A 25 -6.53 -6.77 8.64
CA GLU A 25 -6.85 -8.19 8.76
C GLU A 25 -7.36 -8.47 10.18
N VAL A 26 -8.65 -8.81 10.28
CA VAL A 26 -9.13 -9.54 11.44
C VAL A 26 -8.93 -11.01 11.10
N GLU A 27 -7.83 -11.58 11.58
CA GLU A 27 -7.71 -13.04 11.59
C GLU A 27 -8.81 -13.59 12.51
N SER A 28 -9.78 -14.27 11.89
CA SER A 28 -10.61 -15.19 12.66
C SER A 28 -9.68 -16.32 13.10
N ILE A 29 -9.41 -16.38 14.40
CA ILE A 29 -8.71 -17.52 15.02
C ILE A 29 -9.69 -18.69 14.92
N ASP A 30 -9.61 -19.46 13.85
CA ASP A 30 -10.14 -20.81 13.85
C ASP A 30 -9.14 -21.66 14.64
N GLU A 31 -9.51 -21.96 15.86
CA GLU A 31 -8.84 -22.98 16.68
C GLU A 31 -9.02 -24.33 15.97
N GLU A 32 -7.91 -25.07 15.91
CA GLU A 32 -7.71 -26.48 15.56
C GLU A 32 -7.09 -26.74 14.16
N SER A 33 -5.75 -26.78 14.17
CA SER A 33 -5.01 -27.95 13.68
C SER A 33 -3.56 -27.85 14.14
N ASP A 34 -3.15 -28.76 15.04
CA ASP A 34 -1.76 -29.10 15.32
C ASP A 34 -1.12 -29.77 14.10
N GLU A 35 -0.78 -28.98 13.09
CA GLU A 35 0.25 -29.34 12.15
C GLU A 35 1.47 -28.48 12.48
N GLU A 36 2.57 -29.14 12.83
CA GLU A 36 3.89 -28.53 12.95
C GLU A 36 4.18 -27.77 11.65
N THR A 37 3.72 -26.53 11.55
CA THR A 37 4.18 -25.62 10.52
C THR A 37 5.63 -25.32 10.83
N GLU A 38 6.54 -25.90 10.06
CA GLU A 38 7.92 -25.42 9.98
C GLU A 38 7.85 -23.89 9.92
N GLN A 39 8.30 -23.22 10.98
CA GLN A 39 8.33 -21.78 10.99
C GLN A 39 9.28 -21.36 9.87
N PRO A 40 8.80 -20.72 8.80
CA PRO A 40 9.62 -20.43 7.62
C PRO A 40 10.73 -19.42 7.92
N PHE A 41 10.76 -18.87 9.15
CA PHE A 41 11.73 -17.86 9.56
C PHE A 41 12.31 -18.21 10.93
N ASP A 42 13.64 -18.33 10.98
CA ASP A 42 14.38 -18.35 12.22
C ASP A 42 14.38 -16.95 12.82
N ALA A 43 13.65 -16.75 13.92
CA ALA A 43 13.49 -15.44 14.57
C ALA A 43 14.82 -14.80 14.94
N ASP A 44 15.86 -15.61 15.22
CA ASP A 44 17.19 -15.13 15.54
C ASP A 44 17.97 -14.61 14.34
N LYS A 45 17.49 -14.87 13.13
CA LYS A 45 18.08 -14.40 11.87
C LYS A 45 17.32 -13.24 11.22
N ILE A 46 16.18 -12.85 11.77
CA ILE A 46 15.42 -11.72 11.26
C ILE A 46 16.16 -10.43 11.63
N ARG A 47 16.64 -9.73 10.61
CA ARG A 47 17.16 -8.38 10.75
C ARG A 47 16.19 -7.40 10.11
N VAL A 48 15.73 -6.42 10.87
CA VAL A 48 14.88 -5.33 10.36
C VAL A 48 15.75 -4.10 10.14
N ASP A 49 15.91 -3.73 8.88
CA ASP A 49 16.59 -2.50 8.47
C ASP A 49 15.55 -1.54 7.92
N GLN A 50 15.53 -0.31 8.40
CA GLN A 50 14.63 0.73 7.91
C GLN A 50 15.36 1.60 6.88
N GLN A 51 14.72 1.77 5.73
CA GLN A 51 15.22 2.62 4.65
C GLN A 51 14.13 3.60 4.19
N MET A 52 14.55 4.70 3.58
CA MET A 52 13.65 5.64 2.92
C MET A 52 13.85 5.56 1.41
N LEU A 53 12.85 5.06 0.71
CA LEU A 53 12.89 4.96 -0.75
C LEU A 53 11.90 5.94 -1.38
N SER A 54 12.33 6.59 -2.47
CA SER A 54 11.38 7.41 -3.23
C SER A 54 10.43 6.53 -4.05
N VAL A 55 9.22 7.02 -4.26
CA VAL A 55 8.24 6.35 -5.15
C VAL A 55 8.86 6.06 -6.51
N LYS A 56 9.59 7.02 -7.08
CA LYS A 56 10.25 6.83 -8.38
C LYS A 56 11.20 5.63 -8.36
N TYR A 57 12.05 5.54 -7.34
CA TYR A 57 13.01 4.45 -7.22
C TYR A 57 12.32 3.08 -7.04
N MET A 58 11.27 3.02 -6.22
CA MET A 58 10.49 1.79 -6.09
C MET A 58 9.87 1.33 -7.42
N LEU A 59 9.36 2.27 -8.22
CA LEU A 59 8.83 1.94 -9.55
C LEU A 59 9.93 1.44 -10.49
N GLU A 60 11.12 2.03 -10.46
CA GLU A 60 12.28 1.56 -11.22
C GLU A 60 12.70 0.13 -10.80
N LEU A 61 12.69 -0.17 -9.50
CA LEU A 61 12.96 -1.54 -9.01
C LEU A 61 11.90 -2.54 -9.49
N MET A 62 10.63 -2.12 -9.57
CA MET A 62 9.56 -2.97 -10.12
C MET A 62 9.75 -3.23 -11.61
N GLU A 63 10.16 -2.21 -12.40
CA GLU A 63 10.44 -2.36 -13.83
C GLU A 63 11.62 -3.31 -14.09
N GLN A 64 12.59 -3.31 -13.18
CA GLN A 64 13.75 -4.21 -13.23
C GLN A 64 13.45 -5.62 -12.67
N ASN A 65 12.22 -5.90 -12.25
CA ASN A 65 11.79 -7.13 -11.58
C ASN A 65 12.57 -7.43 -10.28
N LEU A 66 13.05 -6.39 -9.61
CA LEU A 66 13.71 -6.49 -8.30
C LEU A 66 12.71 -6.39 -7.13
N ILE A 67 11.52 -5.87 -7.37
CA ILE A 67 10.39 -5.97 -6.44
C ILE A 67 9.35 -6.90 -7.03
N GLU A 68 9.11 -8.02 -6.37
CA GLU A 68 8.11 -8.99 -6.75
C GLU A 68 6.80 -8.75 -5.97
N LEU A 69 5.71 -8.59 -6.73
CA LEU A 69 4.37 -8.57 -6.19
C LEU A 69 3.85 -10.01 -6.14
N ASN A 70 3.42 -10.48 -4.97
CA ASN A 70 2.93 -11.84 -4.80
C ASN A 70 1.70 -12.12 -5.70
N PRO A 71 1.80 -13.03 -6.71
CA PRO A 71 0.71 -13.30 -7.65
C PRO A 71 -0.53 -13.93 -6.99
N GLY A 72 -0.34 -14.68 -5.91
CA GLY A 72 -1.43 -15.31 -5.15
C GLY A 72 -2.30 -14.28 -4.43
N TYR A 73 -1.72 -13.20 -4.00
CA TYR A 73 -2.38 -12.10 -3.31
C TYR A 73 -3.19 -11.23 -4.27
N GLN A 74 -2.70 -11.03 -5.50
CA GLN A 74 -3.35 -10.21 -6.52
C GLN A 74 -4.75 -10.68 -6.89
N ARG A 75 -5.05 -11.99 -6.82
CA ARG A 75 -6.34 -12.53 -7.24
C ARG A 75 -7.47 -12.29 -6.24
N ARG A 76 -7.17 -12.07 -4.96
CA ARG A 76 -8.16 -12.04 -3.89
C ARG A 76 -8.48 -10.64 -3.35
N ARG A 77 -7.55 -9.67 -3.42
CA ARG A 77 -7.65 -8.40 -2.68
C ARG A 77 -7.23 -7.15 -3.46
N VAL A 78 -7.33 -7.13 -4.77
CA VAL A 78 -7.07 -5.90 -5.55
C VAL A 78 -8.16 -4.87 -5.25
N TRP A 79 -7.74 -3.67 -4.89
CA TRP A 79 -8.67 -2.56 -4.77
C TRP A 79 -9.39 -2.33 -6.10
N LYS A 80 -10.69 -2.61 -6.11
CA LYS A 80 -11.55 -2.40 -7.28
C LYS A 80 -12.15 -1.00 -7.30
N ASP A 81 -12.18 -0.34 -6.15
CA ASP A 81 -12.75 0.99 -5.99
C ASP A 81 -11.75 2.06 -6.43
N ASN A 82 -12.05 2.69 -7.57
CA ASN A 82 -11.24 3.78 -8.09
C ASN A 82 -11.23 5.01 -7.18
N LYS A 83 -12.25 5.21 -6.35
CA LYS A 83 -12.25 6.29 -5.36
C LYS A 83 -11.15 6.07 -4.32
N ARG A 84 -11.06 4.87 -3.76
CA ARG A 84 -10.01 4.51 -2.79
C ARG A 84 -8.61 4.67 -3.39
N LYS A 85 -8.41 4.19 -4.62
CA LYS A 85 -7.16 4.38 -5.37
C LYS A 85 -6.83 5.87 -5.54
N SER A 86 -7.83 6.67 -5.89
CA SER A 86 -7.66 8.11 -6.13
C SER A 86 -7.30 8.88 -4.87
N LEU A 87 -7.87 8.52 -3.72
CA LEU A 87 -7.55 9.13 -2.42
C LEU A 87 -6.10 8.86 -1.99
N LEU A 88 -5.56 7.69 -2.30
CA LEU A 88 -4.13 7.41 -2.10
C LEU A 88 -3.26 8.35 -2.95
N ILE A 89 -3.60 8.51 -4.22
CA ILE A 89 -2.86 9.41 -5.12
C ILE A 89 -2.98 10.87 -4.65
N GLU A 90 -4.17 11.30 -4.23
CA GLU A 90 -4.37 12.63 -3.66
C GLU A 90 -3.48 12.86 -2.44
N SER A 91 -3.33 11.86 -1.56
CA SER A 91 -2.43 11.94 -0.40
C SER A 91 -0.98 12.21 -0.83
N LEU A 92 -0.49 11.54 -1.88
CA LEU A 92 0.85 11.79 -2.43
C LEU A 92 0.97 13.20 -3.04
N MET A 93 -0.05 13.66 -3.77
CA MET A 93 -0.10 15.00 -4.35
C MET A 93 -0.06 16.08 -3.28
N LEU A 94 -0.69 15.86 -2.14
CA LEU A 94 -0.76 16.77 -0.99
C LEU A 94 0.39 16.58 0.00
N ARG A 95 1.28 15.60 -0.21
CA ARG A 95 2.37 15.23 0.71
C ARG A 95 1.87 14.77 2.07
N ILE A 96 0.71 14.15 2.12
CA ILE A 96 0.20 13.49 3.32
C ILE A 96 1.01 12.19 3.49
N PRO A 97 1.59 11.94 4.68
CA PRO A 97 2.32 10.70 4.92
C PRO A 97 1.43 9.48 4.71
N ILE A 98 1.98 8.48 4.03
CA ILE A 98 1.35 7.17 3.90
C ILE A 98 2.08 6.16 4.78
N PRO A 99 1.42 5.08 5.22
CA PRO A 99 2.05 4.05 6.04
C PRO A 99 3.27 3.43 5.38
N ALA A 100 4.21 2.94 6.20
CA ALA A 100 5.39 2.23 5.74
C ALA A 100 5.03 1.02 4.89
N PHE A 101 5.95 0.61 4.02
CA PHE A 101 5.89 -0.67 3.34
C PHE A 101 6.78 -1.67 4.06
N TYR A 102 6.50 -2.96 3.92
CA TYR A 102 7.33 -4.00 4.46
C TYR A 102 7.75 -4.94 3.33
N PHE A 103 9.05 -5.10 3.17
CA PHE A 103 9.64 -5.96 2.17
C PHE A 103 10.49 -7.05 2.85
N TYR A 104 10.53 -8.21 2.24
CA TYR A 104 11.49 -9.24 2.51
C TYR A 104 12.53 -9.25 1.40
N GLU A 105 13.80 -9.13 1.73
CA GLU A 105 14.90 -9.26 0.79
C GLU A 105 15.43 -10.71 0.81
N ASN A 106 15.39 -11.35 -0.35
CA ASN A 106 15.93 -12.70 -0.48
C ASN A 106 17.47 -12.67 -0.66
N GLU A 107 18.09 -13.84 -0.70
CA GLU A 107 19.55 -13.99 -0.84
C GLU A 107 20.07 -13.41 -2.18
N ASP A 108 19.25 -13.31 -3.20
CA ASP A 108 19.57 -12.76 -4.52
C ASP A 108 19.42 -11.24 -4.58
N GLY A 109 19.02 -10.58 -3.47
CA GLY A 109 18.80 -9.13 -3.41
C GLY A 109 17.48 -8.69 -4.07
N GLN A 110 16.54 -9.60 -4.25
CA GLN A 110 15.19 -9.26 -4.71
C GLN A 110 14.26 -9.04 -3.52
N TYR A 111 13.36 -8.09 -3.67
CA TYR A 111 12.37 -7.74 -2.66
C TYR A 111 11.02 -8.40 -2.95
N GLN A 112 10.47 -9.04 -1.96
CA GLN A 112 9.08 -9.51 -1.94
C GLN A 112 8.26 -8.60 -1.05
N VAL A 113 7.13 -8.08 -1.54
CA VAL A 113 6.26 -7.21 -0.74
C VAL A 113 5.49 -8.04 0.27
N ILE A 114 5.68 -7.76 1.56
CA ILE A 114 4.91 -8.34 2.66
C ILE A 114 3.67 -7.50 2.95
N ASP A 115 3.85 -6.18 3.12
CA ASP A 115 2.75 -5.23 3.28
C ASP A 115 2.91 -4.02 2.37
N GLY A 116 1.79 -3.44 1.95
CA GLY A 116 1.74 -2.28 1.06
C GLY A 116 1.58 -2.64 -0.42
N GLN A 117 1.37 -3.91 -0.77
CA GLN A 117 1.22 -4.35 -2.15
C GLN A 117 0.13 -3.60 -2.91
N GLN A 118 -1.05 -3.39 -2.30
CA GLN A 118 -2.16 -2.67 -2.93
C GLN A 118 -1.82 -1.21 -3.21
N ARG A 119 -1.14 -0.56 -2.28
CA ARG A 119 -0.67 0.82 -2.42
C ARG A 119 0.37 0.93 -3.53
N LEU A 120 1.34 0.05 -3.56
CA LEU A 120 2.39 0.04 -4.57
C LEU A 120 1.83 -0.25 -5.97
N THR A 121 0.91 -1.23 -6.08
CA THR A 121 0.19 -1.53 -7.31
C THR A 121 -0.62 -0.33 -7.81
N THR A 122 -1.36 0.33 -6.90
CA THR A 122 -2.16 1.52 -7.25
C THR A 122 -1.29 2.66 -7.77
N ILE A 123 -0.15 2.91 -7.14
CA ILE A 123 0.80 3.93 -7.60
C ILE A 123 1.32 3.60 -8.99
N LYS A 124 1.71 2.34 -9.22
CA LYS A 124 2.16 1.86 -10.53
C LYS A 124 1.09 2.04 -11.60
N GLU A 125 -0.13 1.56 -11.35
CA GLU A 125 -1.27 1.67 -12.27
C GLU A 125 -1.56 3.14 -12.63
N PHE A 126 -1.49 4.04 -11.65
CA PHE A 126 -1.73 5.46 -11.91
C PHE A 126 -0.63 6.10 -12.77
N VAL A 127 0.64 5.85 -12.43
CA VAL A 127 1.78 6.36 -13.19
C VAL A 127 1.79 5.81 -14.62
N SER A 128 1.37 4.56 -14.80
CA SER A 128 1.18 3.94 -16.12
C SER A 128 -0.07 4.45 -16.88
N GLY A 129 -0.90 5.29 -16.25
CA GLY A 129 -2.09 5.87 -16.88
C GLY A 129 -3.29 4.93 -16.96
N GLU A 130 -3.31 3.86 -16.18
CA GLU A 130 -4.33 2.82 -16.24
C GLU A 130 -5.68 3.25 -15.67
N PHE A 131 -5.72 4.29 -14.83
CA PHE A 131 -6.98 4.84 -14.34
C PHE A 131 -6.95 6.36 -14.22
N ARG A 132 -8.14 6.95 -14.08
CA ARG A 132 -8.35 8.39 -13.88
C ARG A 132 -8.82 8.65 -12.45
N LEU A 133 -8.37 9.75 -11.88
CA LEU A 133 -8.76 10.18 -10.53
C LEU A 133 -10.29 10.40 -10.47
N THR A 134 -10.87 9.98 -9.35
CA THR A 134 -12.31 10.15 -9.08
C THR A 134 -12.58 10.29 -7.59
N GLY A 135 -13.57 11.10 -7.23
CA GLY A 135 -14.01 11.24 -5.85
C GLY A 135 -12.95 11.82 -4.90
N LEU A 136 -12.07 12.67 -5.42
CA LEU A 136 -11.08 13.39 -4.63
C LEU A 136 -11.76 14.30 -3.62
N GLU A 137 -11.15 14.46 -2.44
CA GLU A 137 -11.73 15.27 -1.36
C GLU A 137 -11.31 16.72 -1.41
N TYR A 138 -10.04 16.99 -1.70
CA TYR A 138 -9.45 18.31 -1.68
C TYR A 138 -9.20 18.89 -3.08
N LEU A 139 -8.79 18.05 -4.01
CA LEU A 139 -8.39 18.45 -5.36
C LEU A 139 -9.45 18.12 -6.43
N GLY A 140 -10.64 17.71 -6.01
CA GLY A 140 -11.67 17.16 -6.90
C GLY A 140 -12.12 18.09 -8.02
N ASN A 141 -12.21 19.40 -7.76
CA ASN A 141 -12.67 20.38 -8.74
C ASN A 141 -11.76 20.43 -9.98
N ASP A 142 -10.45 20.32 -9.77
CA ASP A 142 -9.45 20.53 -10.81
C ASP A 142 -8.89 19.22 -11.39
N TYR A 143 -8.90 18.14 -10.59
CA TYR A 143 -8.16 16.91 -10.92
C TYR A 143 -9.00 15.65 -11.06
N ASN A 144 -10.30 15.66 -10.72
CA ASN A 144 -11.18 14.55 -11.07
C ASN A 144 -11.18 14.32 -12.59
N LYS A 145 -11.20 13.05 -13.01
CA LYS A 145 -11.11 12.57 -14.41
C LYS A 145 -9.75 12.76 -15.08
N LYS A 146 -8.75 13.31 -14.40
CA LYS A 146 -7.38 13.39 -14.92
C LYS A 146 -6.63 12.08 -14.68
N ASN A 147 -5.73 11.74 -15.60
CA ASN A 147 -4.74 10.68 -15.45
C ASN A 147 -3.37 11.30 -15.07
N PHE A 148 -2.34 10.47 -14.93
CA PHE A 148 -1.01 10.93 -14.52
C PHE A 148 -0.42 11.98 -15.47
N ASN A 149 -0.57 11.80 -16.79
CA ASN A 149 -0.03 12.70 -17.82
C ASN A 149 -0.76 14.05 -17.86
N ASP A 150 -1.99 14.12 -17.33
CA ASP A 150 -2.79 15.34 -17.29
C ASP A 150 -2.46 16.20 -16.04
N LEU A 151 -1.59 15.71 -15.13
CA LEU A 151 -1.22 16.44 -13.93
C LEU A 151 -0.22 17.56 -14.20
N ASP A 152 -0.32 18.63 -13.41
CA ASP A 152 0.71 19.65 -13.39
C ASP A 152 2.05 19.06 -12.93
N THR A 153 3.15 19.56 -13.49
CA THR A 153 4.52 19.12 -13.17
C THR A 153 4.79 19.08 -11.67
N LYS A 154 4.25 20.04 -10.91
CA LYS A 154 4.41 20.07 -9.44
C LYS A 154 3.89 18.83 -8.75
N TYR A 155 2.75 18.27 -9.19
CA TYR A 155 2.17 17.07 -8.59
C TYR A 155 2.88 15.80 -9.05
N ILE A 156 3.27 15.73 -10.32
CA ILE A 156 4.14 14.64 -10.84
C ILE A 156 5.41 14.56 -10.00
N GLN A 157 6.08 15.70 -9.76
CA GLN A 157 7.30 15.74 -8.97
C GLN A 157 7.06 15.39 -7.48
N ARG A 158 5.91 15.78 -6.91
CA ARG A 158 5.56 15.39 -5.54
C ARG A 158 5.38 13.89 -5.42
N ILE A 159 4.62 13.27 -6.34
CA ILE A 159 4.42 11.81 -6.37
C ILE A 159 5.77 11.10 -6.45
N TYR A 160 6.60 11.43 -7.42
CA TYR A 160 7.89 10.76 -7.63
C TYR A 160 8.87 10.93 -6.47
N ARG A 161 8.89 12.10 -5.83
CA ARG A 161 9.84 12.42 -4.76
C ARG A 161 9.35 12.04 -3.36
N THR A 162 8.12 11.57 -3.22
CA THR A 162 7.62 11.10 -1.92
C THR A 162 8.53 10.00 -1.41
N GLN A 163 9.04 10.19 -0.19
CA GLN A 163 9.85 9.21 0.52
C GLN A 163 8.94 8.33 1.35
N ILE A 164 9.12 7.04 1.24
CA ILE A 164 8.33 6.04 1.95
C ILE A 164 9.29 5.19 2.76
N ALA A 165 8.96 4.97 4.04
CA ALA A 165 9.70 4.04 4.87
C ALA A 165 9.44 2.60 4.39
N VAL A 166 10.50 1.82 4.26
CA VAL A 166 10.48 0.40 3.90
C VAL A 166 11.35 -0.39 4.85
#